data_d7fa937f7cc06452f76aedd37ee648d3
#
_entry.id   d7fa937f7cc06452f76aedd37ee648d3
#
_cell.length_a   1.000
_cell.length_b   1.000
_cell.length_c   1.000
_cell.angle_alpha   90.00
_cell.angle_beta   90.00
_cell.angle_gamma   90.00
#
_symmetry.space_group_name_H-M   'P 1'
#
loop_
_entity.id
_entity.type
_entity.pdbx_description
1 polymer ?
#
loop_
_entity_poly.entity_id
_entity_poly.type
_entity_poly.pdbx_seq_one_letter_code
_entity_poly.pdbx_strand_id
1 'polypeptide(L)'
;TDLIEIRIYGPGREPRVRMPEDGEMYRIGPRVKLGSIIEFDQERSRQNMKIGYYDAMRMLYGLEGIIYYIDQEHQEEWYERRMRDLTEIEKAELAFILKIGPGYTDKALYMAMLEAAAKLMRVPKYCIYTVDELRRLVRARYERVADFQEMEGLPGFMDIFYKIERDRMMNLKGRNFLTLKDFTPEEITYLIDLSADVKEKKKNGVPVDHYKGKNVALIFEKDSTRTRCAFEVAAHDMGMGTTYLGPTGSQMGKKESIEDTARVLGRMFDGIEYRGFGQEIVEDLAKYAGVPVWNGLTNEYH
;
A
#
# COMPACT_ATOMS: atom_id res chain seq x y z
N THR A 1 37.38 2.65 -20.52
CA THR A 1 37.43 1.49 -19.60
C THR A 1 37.07 1.96 -18.21
N ASP A 2 35.96 1.43 -17.66
CA ASP A 2 35.47 1.80 -16.35
C ASP A 2 36.23 1.07 -15.24
N LEU A 3 36.33 1.70 -14.09
CA LEU A 3 37.05 1.18 -12.94
C LEU A 3 36.07 0.94 -11.78
N ILE A 4 36.11 -0.27 -11.24
CA ILE A 4 35.32 -0.59 -10.03
C ILE A 4 36.28 -0.65 -8.83
N GLU A 5 36.12 0.28 -7.89
CA GLU A 5 36.87 0.30 -6.64
C GLU A 5 36.02 -0.36 -5.54
N ILE A 6 36.47 -1.49 -4.99
CA ILE A 6 35.84 -2.13 -3.84
C ILE A 6 36.64 -1.74 -2.60
N ARG A 7 36.00 -0.99 -1.68
CA ARG A 7 36.64 -0.55 -0.43
C ARG A 7 36.29 -1.51 0.70
N ILE A 8 37.34 -2.07 1.29
CA ILE A 8 37.25 -2.80 2.54
C ILE A 8 37.86 -1.87 3.62
N TYR A 9 37.06 -1.41 4.56
CA TYR A 9 37.57 -0.56 5.64
C TYR A 9 38.52 -1.35 6.52
N GLY A 10 39.80 -0.99 6.45
CA GLY A 10 40.89 -1.52 7.26
C GLY A 10 41.92 -0.44 7.53
N PRO A 11 42.85 -0.62 8.48
CA PRO A 11 43.96 0.30 8.69
C PRO A 11 44.90 0.25 7.48
N GLY A 12 44.95 1.30 6.68
CA GLY A 12 45.81 1.40 5.52
C GLY A 12 45.64 2.74 4.78
N ARG A 13 46.70 3.13 4.02
CA ARG A 13 46.60 4.30 3.15
C ARG A 13 45.75 3.97 1.94
N GLU A 14 44.81 4.86 1.57
CA GLU A 14 44.06 4.75 0.32
C GLU A 14 45.04 4.70 -0.86
N PRO A 15 44.95 3.68 -1.74
CA PRO A 15 45.78 3.64 -2.95
C PRO A 15 45.38 4.82 -3.85
N ARG A 16 46.38 5.50 -4.40
CA ARG A 16 46.13 6.50 -5.45
C ARG A 16 45.87 5.77 -6.75
N VAL A 17 44.64 5.71 -7.18
CA VAL A 17 44.25 5.12 -8.45
C VAL A 17 44.33 6.19 -9.54
N ARG A 18 45.06 5.90 -10.62
CA ARG A 18 45.09 6.74 -11.83
C ARG A 18 43.85 6.42 -12.67
N MET A 19 43.00 7.41 -12.87
CA MET A 19 41.84 7.27 -13.74
C MET A 19 42.27 7.22 -15.21
N PRO A 20 41.65 6.36 -16.03
CA PRO A 20 41.70 6.48 -17.48
C PRO A 20 41.07 7.80 -17.95
N GLU A 21 41.55 8.38 -19.05
CA GLU A 21 41.08 9.68 -19.55
C GLU A 21 39.59 9.69 -19.90
N ASP A 22 39.00 8.52 -20.29
CA ASP A 22 37.56 8.38 -20.68
C ASP A 22 36.85 7.30 -19.85
N GLY A 23 37.20 7.09 -18.59
CA GLY A 23 36.63 6.05 -17.74
C GLY A 23 35.82 6.61 -16.56
N GLU A 24 34.76 5.93 -16.19
CA GLU A 24 34.01 6.20 -14.97
C GLU A 24 34.52 5.35 -13.80
N MET A 25 34.49 5.92 -12.59
CA MET A 25 34.88 5.20 -11.39
C MET A 25 33.66 4.87 -10.56
N TYR A 26 33.37 3.59 -10.39
CA TYR A 26 32.32 3.08 -9.52
C TYR A 26 32.94 2.64 -8.19
N ARG A 27 32.39 3.14 -7.07
CA ARG A 27 32.89 2.83 -5.72
C ARG A 27 31.88 2.03 -4.93
N ILE A 28 32.28 0.83 -4.52
CA ILE A 28 31.52 -0.01 -3.60
C ILE A 28 32.21 0.04 -2.24
N GLY A 29 31.51 0.53 -1.23
CA GLY A 29 32.02 0.57 0.14
C GLY A 29 30.93 0.30 1.16
N PRO A 30 31.22 -0.39 2.26
CA PRO A 30 30.24 -0.70 3.26
C PRO A 30 29.78 0.56 3.98
N ARG A 31 28.47 0.71 4.13
CA ARG A 31 27.86 1.84 4.88
C ARG A 31 27.80 1.59 6.39
N VAL A 32 28.14 0.38 6.81
CA VAL A 32 28.16 -0.02 8.21
C VAL A 32 29.55 -0.53 8.61
N LYS A 33 29.87 -0.47 9.89
CA LYS A 33 31.12 -1.02 10.41
C LYS A 33 31.10 -2.55 10.25
N LEU A 34 32.03 -3.10 9.48
CA LEU A 34 32.17 -4.53 9.26
C LEU A 34 32.80 -5.29 10.45
N GLY A 35 33.32 -4.56 11.44
CA GLY A 35 34.04 -5.10 12.58
C GLY A 35 35.56 -5.10 12.41
N SER A 36 36.26 -5.74 13.35
CA SER A 36 37.70 -5.87 13.29
C SER A 36 38.13 -6.91 12.24
N ILE A 37 39.21 -6.65 11.52
CA ILE A 37 39.83 -7.59 10.55
C ILE A 37 40.29 -8.88 11.23
N ILE A 38 40.54 -8.83 12.54
CA ILE A 38 41.07 -9.95 13.33
C ILE A 38 39.93 -10.79 13.94
N GLU A 39 38.67 -10.40 13.76
CA GLU A 39 37.54 -11.07 14.35
C GLU A 39 36.98 -12.12 13.37
N PHE A 40 37.28 -13.39 13.63
CA PHE A 40 36.84 -14.53 12.81
C PHE A 40 35.55 -15.13 13.35
N ASP A 41 34.45 -14.37 13.30
CA ASP A 41 33.10 -14.84 13.63
C ASP A 41 32.36 -15.27 12.36
N GLN A 42 31.81 -16.51 12.38
CA GLN A 42 31.14 -17.09 11.19
C GLN A 42 29.84 -16.36 10.86
N GLU A 43 29.05 -15.98 11.84
CA GLU A 43 27.78 -15.29 11.65
C GLU A 43 28.01 -13.89 11.10
N ARG A 44 28.97 -13.17 11.67
CA ARG A 44 29.41 -11.85 11.22
C ARG A 44 29.97 -11.89 9.80
N SER A 45 30.76 -12.91 9.47
CA SER A 45 31.30 -13.08 8.11
C SER A 45 30.18 -13.29 7.10
N ARG A 46 29.17 -14.12 7.40
CA ARG A 46 27.98 -14.30 6.57
C ARG A 46 27.18 -13.00 6.41
N GLN A 47 27.05 -12.23 7.48
CA GLN A 47 26.38 -10.94 7.45
C GLN A 47 27.16 -9.94 6.59
N ASN A 48 28.48 -9.87 6.71
CA ASN A 48 29.33 -8.99 5.91
C ASN A 48 29.25 -9.35 4.41
N MET A 49 29.18 -10.64 4.06
CA MET A 49 28.96 -11.06 2.68
C MET A 49 27.61 -10.58 2.12
N LYS A 50 26.53 -10.66 2.95
CA LYS A 50 25.23 -10.11 2.55
C LYS A 50 25.29 -8.60 2.35
N ILE A 51 25.93 -7.86 3.25
CA ILE A 51 26.11 -6.41 3.12
C ILE A 51 26.83 -6.09 1.82
N GLY A 52 27.96 -6.74 1.55
CA GLY A 52 28.71 -6.52 0.30
C GLY A 52 27.93 -6.82 -0.95
N TYR A 53 27.12 -7.90 -0.95
CA TYR A 53 26.23 -8.24 -2.06
C TYR A 53 25.21 -7.13 -2.32
N TYR A 54 24.49 -6.70 -1.30
CA TYR A 54 23.45 -5.68 -1.47
C TYR A 54 24.02 -4.28 -1.74
N ASP A 55 25.21 -3.94 -1.21
CA ASP A 55 25.89 -2.69 -1.55
C ASP A 55 26.36 -2.68 -3.01
N ALA A 56 26.79 -3.82 -3.54
CA ALA A 56 27.08 -3.97 -4.96
C ALA A 56 25.81 -3.83 -5.82
N MET A 57 24.70 -4.47 -5.43
CA MET A 57 23.40 -4.33 -6.10
C MET A 57 22.92 -2.88 -6.10
N ARG A 58 23.12 -2.16 -4.99
CA ARG A 58 22.80 -0.73 -4.92
C ARG A 58 23.53 0.08 -5.96
N MET A 59 24.84 -0.13 -6.12
CA MET A 59 25.64 0.57 -7.12
C MET A 59 25.20 0.20 -8.54
N LEU A 60 25.03 -1.10 -8.81
CA LEU A 60 24.73 -1.60 -10.17
C LEU A 60 23.33 -1.19 -10.66
N TYR A 61 22.36 -1.14 -9.75
CA TYR A 61 20.97 -0.84 -10.08
C TYR A 61 20.51 0.55 -9.64
N GLY A 62 21.42 1.39 -9.11
CA GLY A 62 21.06 2.74 -8.66
C GLY A 62 20.09 2.76 -7.47
N LEU A 63 20.11 1.73 -6.61
CA LEU A 63 19.18 1.65 -5.49
C LEU A 63 19.44 2.74 -4.47
N GLU A 64 18.38 3.34 -3.97
CA GLU A 64 18.39 4.37 -2.94
C GLU A 64 18.29 3.78 -1.51
N GLY A 65 18.17 4.67 -0.51
CA GLY A 65 18.05 4.34 0.90
C GLY A 65 19.39 4.25 1.62
N ILE A 66 19.35 4.44 2.94
CA ILE A 66 20.52 4.37 3.83
C ILE A 66 20.53 3.04 4.60
N ILE A 67 19.36 2.60 5.05
CA ILE A 67 19.16 1.40 5.87
C ILE A 67 18.71 0.22 5.01
N TYR A 68 17.88 0.51 4.01
CA TYR A 68 17.28 -0.45 3.10
C TYR A 68 17.83 -0.27 1.68
N TYR A 69 17.50 -1.19 0.79
CA TYR A 69 17.86 -1.17 -0.62
C TYR A 69 16.58 -0.98 -1.42
N ILE A 70 16.38 0.25 -1.91
CA ILE A 70 15.10 0.70 -2.43
C ILE A 70 15.24 1.02 -3.91
N ASP A 71 14.51 0.27 -4.74
CA ASP A 71 14.33 0.57 -6.15
C ASP A 71 13.30 1.70 -6.27
N GLN A 72 13.76 2.82 -6.82
CA GLN A 72 12.98 4.06 -6.86
C GLN A 72 12.08 4.10 -8.09
N GLU A 73 10.79 4.08 -7.86
CA GLU A 73 9.75 4.06 -8.89
C GLU A 73 9.00 5.39 -9.05
N HIS A 74 9.16 6.32 -8.10
CA HIS A 74 8.39 7.56 -8.07
C HIS A 74 9.24 8.80 -8.37
N GLN A 75 8.63 9.80 -9.04
CA GLN A 75 9.22 11.11 -9.29
C GLN A 75 9.05 12.05 -8.08
N GLU A 76 9.82 13.16 -8.04
CA GLU A 76 9.82 14.14 -6.93
C GLU A 76 8.40 14.63 -6.59
N GLU A 77 7.56 14.91 -7.59
CA GLU A 77 6.19 15.40 -7.41
C GLU A 77 5.29 14.42 -6.64
N TRP A 78 5.62 13.13 -6.67
CA TRP A 78 4.90 12.13 -5.89
C TRP A 78 5.16 12.31 -4.39
N TYR A 79 6.39 12.65 -4.00
CA TYR A 79 6.76 12.91 -2.61
C TYR A 79 6.23 14.25 -2.14
N GLU A 80 6.33 15.29 -2.94
CA GLU A 80 5.77 16.62 -2.64
C GLU A 80 4.27 16.54 -2.37
N ARG A 81 3.54 15.80 -3.20
CA ARG A 81 2.11 15.57 -2.98
C ARG A 81 1.83 14.86 -1.65
N ARG A 82 2.70 13.95 -1.22
CA ARG A 82 2.53 13.22 0.05
C ARG A 82 2.86 14.05 1.27
N MET A 83 3.81 14.92 1.15
CA MET A 83 4.27 15.79 2.23
C MET A 83 3.51 17.13 2.31
N ARG A 84 2.58 17.36 1.37
CA ARG A 84 1.86 18.65 1.23
C ARG A 84 1.05 19.03 2.47
N ASP A 85 0.47 18.06 3.16
CA ASP A 85 -0.42 18.28 4.30
C ASP A 85 0.36 18.49 5.62
N LEU A 86 1.69 18.41 5.56
CA LEU A 86 2.56 18.80 6.66
C LEU A 86 2.96 20.26 6.55
N THR A 87 2.84 20.96 7.67
CA THR A 87 3.37 22.31 7.81
C THR A 87 4.91 22.29 7.78
N GLU A 88 5.55 23.41 7.46
CA GLU A 88 7.00 23.52 7.49
C GLU A 88 7.59 23.28 8.90
N ILE A 89 6.80 23.56 9.96
CA ILE A 89 7.18 23.26 11.35
C ILE A 89 7.21 21.74 11.56
N GLU A 90 6.16 21.02 11.15
CA GLU A 90 6.11 19.55 11.28
C GLU A 90 7.23 18.89 10.45
N LYS A 91 7.53 19.39 9.25
CA LYS A 91 8.67 18.91 8.44
C LYS A 91 10.01 19.14 9.14
N ALA A 92 10.21 20.29 9.75
CA ALA A 92 11.43 20.62 10.49
C ALA A 92 11.60 19.75 11.75
N GLU A 93 10.53 19.51 12.49
CA GLU A 93 10.52 18.60 13.65
C GLU A 93 10.84 17.16 13.22
N LEU A 94 10.23 16.70 12.13
CA LEU A 94 10.50 15.38 11.56
C LEU A 94 11.97 15.24 11.13
N ALA A 95 12.51 16.25 10.44
CA ALA A 95 13.92 16.28 10.04
C ALA A 95 14.86 16.22 11.25
N PHE A 96 14.54 16.95 12.32
CA PHE A 96 15.29 16.94 13.57
C PHE A 96 15.27 15.54 14.23
N ILE A 97 14.10 14.92 14.35
CA ILE A 97 13.93 13.56 14.91
C ILE A 97 14.72 12.53 14.09
N LEU A 98 14.67 12.63 12.78
CA LEU A 98 15.33 11.71 11.84
C LEU A 98 16.81 12.04 11.60
N LYS A 99 17.32 13.12 12.20
CA LYS A 99 18.71 13.61 12.08
C LYS A 99 19.10 13.93 10.62
N ILE A 100 18.19 14.54 9.89
CA ILE A 100 18.43 15.01 8.52
C ILE A 100 18.94 16.45 8.60
N GLY A 101 20.02 16.73 7.86
CA GLY A 101 20.59 18.06 7.82
C GLY A 101 19.70 19.08 7.10
N PRO A 102 19.99 20.38 7.25
CA PRO A 102 19.23 21.45 6.57
C PRO A 102 19.33 21.33 5.05
N GLY A 103 18.29 21.79 4.34
CA GLY A 103 18.22 21.76 2.88
C GLY A 103 17.69 20.42 2.32
N TYR A 104 16.98 19.66 3.11
CA TYR A 104 16.32 18.42 2.66
C TYR A 104 15.19 18.70 1.66
N THR A 105 14.96 17.74 0.77
CA THR A 105 13.77 17.70 -0.10
C THR A 105 12.66 16.87 0.57
N ASP A 106 11.43 17.03 0.10
CA ASP A 106 10.29 16.22 0.55
C ASP A 106 10.55 14.72 0.32
N LYS A 107 11.21 14.36 -0.78
CA LYS A 107 11.67 13.00 -1.05
C LYS A 107 12.63 12.51 0.03
N ALA A 108 13.68 13.26 0.33
CA ALA A 108 14.68 12.87 1.31
C ALA A 108 14.07 12.65 2.69
N LEU A 109 13.16 13.54 3.10
CA LEU A 109 12.46 13.48 4.36
C LEU A 109 11.51 12.27 4.44
N TYR A 110 10.73 12.06 3.39
CA TYR A 110 9.82 10.92 3.28
C TYR A 110 10.58 9.58 3.31
N MET A 111 11.64 9.45 2.51
CA MET A 111 12.46 8.23 2.44
C MET A 111 13.09 7.90 3.78
N ALA A 112 13.64 8.88 4.48
CA ALA A 112 14.22 8.67 5.80
C ALA A 112 13.16 8.26 6.84
N MET A 113 11.97 8.84 6.78
CA MET A 113 10.83 8.47 7.62
C MET A 113 10.37 7.04 7.34
N LEU A 114 10.23 6.65 6.07
CA LEU A 114 9.85 5.30 5.67
C LEU A 114 10.87 4.26 6.13
N GLU A 115 12.17 4.53 5.96
CA GLU A 115 13.23 3.63 6.43
C GLU A 115 13.25 3.50 7.96
N ALA A 116 13.04 4.60 8.69
CA ALA A 116 12.95 4.59 10.14
C ALA A 116 11.74 3.77 10.62
N ALA A 117 10.59 3.95 9.96
CA ALA A 117 9.38 3.18 10.24
C ALA A 117 9.58 1.68 9.92
N ALA A 118 10.19 1.35 8.78
CA ALA A 118 10.49 -0.03 8.40
C ALA A 118 11.44 -0.71 9.40
N LYS A 119 12.45 0.01 9.88
CA LYS A 119 13.37 -0.47 10.92
C LYS A 119 12.65 -0.72 12.23
N LEU A 120 11.79 0.20 12.68
CA LEU A 120 11.00 0.07 13.89
C LEU A 120 10.05 -1.13 13.80
N MET A 121 9.41 -1.32 12.66
CA MET A 121 8.52 -2.44 12.37
C MET A 121 9.29 -3.75 12.05
N ARG A 122 10.60 -3.78 12.20
CA ARG A 122 11.48 -4.96 11.99
C ARG A 122 11.32 -5.58 10.59
N VAL A 123 11.12 -4.76 9.57
CA VAL A 123 11.16 -5.25 8.18
C VAL A 123 12.56 -5.80 7.87
N PRO A 124 12.71 -6.93 7.17
CA PRO A 124 14.02 -7.49 6.83
C PRO A 124 14.85 -6.49 6.02
N LYS A 125 16.13 -6.31 6.37
CA LYS A 125 16.99 -5.30 5.73
C LYS A 125 17.61 -5.76 4.40
N TYR A 126 17.88 -7.04 4.28
CA TYR A 126 18.60 -7.59 3.13
C TYR A 126 17.62 -8.15 2.10
N CYS A 127 16.88 -7.23 1.51
CA CYS A 127 15.98 -7.42 0.37
C CYS A 127 15.97 -6.12 -0.44
N ILE A 128 15.72 -6.20 -1.72
CA ILE A 128 15.42 -5.03 -2.56
C ILE A 128 13.91 -4.83 -2.49
N TYR A 129 13.50 -3.61 -2.22
CA TYR A 129 12.11 -3.21 -2.14
C TYR A 129 11.82 -2.07 -3.10
N THR A 130 10.64 -2.00 -3.66
CA THR A 130 10.12 -0.74 -4.15
C THR A 130 9.63 0.12 -2.98
N VAL A 131 9.43 1.41 -3.22
CA VAL A 131 8.87 2.31 -2.20
C VAL A 131 7.51 1.79 -1.72
N ASP A 132 6.66 1.38 -2.66
CA ASP A 132 5.30 0.90 -2.36
C ASP A 132 5.30 -0.45 -1.63
N GLU A 133 6.22 -1.35 -1.94
CA GLU A 133 6.38 -2.60 -1.19
C GLU A 133 6.80 -2.35 0.26
N LEU A 134 7.78 -1.47 0.47
CA LEU A 134 8.26 -1.15 1.81
C LEU A 134 7.17 -0.48 2.65
N ARG A 135 6.40 0.45 2.06
CA ARG A 135 5.22 1.08 2.67
C ARG A 135 4.17 0.06 3.09
N ARG A 136 3.78 -0.85 2.20
CA ARG A 136 2.80 -1.91 2.48
C ARG A 136 3.24 -2.78 3.66
N LEU A 137 4.51 -3.16 3.71
CA LEU A 137 5.06 -3.98 4.80
C LEU A 137 5.05 -3.24 6.13
N VAL A 138 5.46 -1.97 6.15
CA VAL A 138 5.43 -1.14 7.37
C VAL A 138 4.01 -1.01 7.87
N ARG A 139 3.08 -0.69 6.99
CA ARG A 139 1.68 -0.51 7.32
C ARG A 139 1.03 -1.78 7.87
N ALA A 140 1.19 -2.92 7.19
CA ALA A 140 0.61 -4.19 7.63
C ALA A 140 1.11 -4.61 9.02
N ARG A 141 2.35 -4.25 9.38
CA ARG A 141 2.90 -4.51 10.71
C ARG A 141 2.42 -3.51 11.76
N TYR A 142 2.30 -2.25 11.37
CA TYR A 142 1.76 -1.21 12.24
C TYR A 142 0.30 -1.50 12.62
N GLU A 143 -0.54 -1.86 11.66
CA GLU A 143 -1.94 -2.24 11.90
C GLU A 143 -2.07 -3.40 12.89
N ARG A 144 -1.20 -4.41 12.80
CA ARG A 144 -1.17 -5.51 13.78
C ARG A 144 -0.80 -5.04 15.19
N VAL A 145 0.17 -4.13 15.32
CA VAL A 145 0.57 -3.56 16.62
C VAL A 145 -0.55 -2.70 17.18
N ALA A 146 -1.24 -1.94 16.34
CA ALA A 146 -2.37 -1.10 16.75
C ALA A 146 -3.55 -1.92 17.30
N ASP A 147 -3.84 -3.08 16.68
CA ASP A 147 -4.90 -4.00 17.14
C ASP A 147 -4.61 -4.61 18.52
N PHE A 148 -3.35 -4.69 18.94
CA PHE A 148 -2.94 -5.26 20.23
C PHE A 148 -2.79 -4.21 21.34
N GLN A 149 -3.21 -2.96 21.16
CA GLN A 149 -3.07 -1.87 22.14
C GLN A 149 -1.61 -1.59 22.62
N GLU A 150 -0.61 -2.09 21.94
CA GLU A 150 0.82 -1.84 22.23
C GLU A 150 1.32 -0.51 21.63
N MET A 151 0.43 0.48 21.50
CA MET A 151 0.78 1.79 20.94
C MET A 151 1.52 2.71 21.91
N GLU A 152 1.50 2.42 23.20
CA GLU A 152 2.24 3.20 24.20
C GLU A 152 3.74 3.04 23.99
N GLY A 153 4.41 4.15 23.58
CA GLY A 153 5.86 4.23 23.42
C GLY A 153 6.39 4.22 21.98
N LEU A 154 5.53 4.28 20.95
CA LEU A 154 6.00 4.53 19.59
C LEU A 154 6.55 5.96 19.44
N PRO A 155 7.66 6.16 18.71
CA PRO A 155 8.19 7.49 18.45
C PRO A 155 7.19 8.38 17.71
N GLY A 156 7.12 9.68 18.07
CA GLY A 156 6.15 10.64 17.50
C GLY A 156 6.18 10.77 15.96
N PHE A 157 7.30 10.44 15.29
CA PHE A 157 7.34 10.41 13.83
C PHE A 157 6.43 9.32 13.21
N MET A 158 6.10 8.26 13.97
CA MET A 158 5.16 7.24 13.51
C MET A 158 3.74 7.77 13.38
N ASP A 159 3.34 8.69 14.23
CA ASP A 159 2.03 9.35 14.12
C ASP A 159 1.97 10.20 12.85
N ILE A 160 3.05 10.92 12.54
CA ILE A 160 3.18 11.68 11.30
C ILE A 160 3.17 10.74 10.09
N PHE A 161 3.97 9.67 10.12
CA PHE A 161 3.99 8.66 9.06
C PHE A 161 2.60 8.08 8.84
N TYR A 162 1.93 7.66 9.91
CA TYR A 162 0.61 7.07 9.83
C TYR A 162 -0.45 8.08 9.37
N LYS A 163 -0.37 9.35 9.79
CA LYS A 163 -1.22 10.44 9.28
C LYS A 163 -1.08 10.59 7.77
N ILE A 164 0.16 10.72 7.26
CA ILE A 164 0.45 10.83 5.82
C ILE A 164 -0.02 9.60 5.05
N GLU A 165 0.16 8.42 5.62
CA GLU A 165 -0.25 7.18 4.98
C GLU A 165 -1.75 6.87 5.16
N ARG A 166 -2.37 7.31 6.26
CA ARG A 166 -3.79 7.12 6.58
C ARG A 166 -4.70 8.08 5.84
N ASP A 167 -4.33 9.34 5.72
CA ASP A 167 -5.13 10.33 4.98
C ASP A 167 -5.18 10.02 3.49
N ARG A 168 -4.31 9.09 3.06
CA ARG A 168 -4.32 8.44 1.74
C ARG A 168 -4.76 6.99 1.75
N MET A 169 -5.06 6.41 2.89
CA MET A 169 -6.09 5.38 2.96
C MET A 169 -7.38 6.08 2.55
N MET A 170 -7.61 6.06 1.25
CA MET A 170 -8.77 6.61 0.61
C MET A 170 -9.95 6.23 1.46
N ASN A 171 -10.62 7.23 2.06
CA ASN A 171 -11.80 6.95 2.88
C ASN A 171 -12.93 6.53 1.92
N LEU A 172 -12.77 5.35 1.34
CA LEU A 172 -13.75 4.70 0.48
C LEU A 172 -14.86 4.02 1.31
N LYS A 173 -14.73 4.08 2.65
CA LYS A 173 -15.71 3.47 3.54
C LYS A 173 -17.08 4.13 3.33
N GLY A 174 -18.04 3.30 2.97
CA GLY A 174 -19.40 3.75 2.74
C GLY A 174 -19.64 4.45 1.39
N ARG A 175 -18.62 4.59 0.54
CA ARG A 175 -18.78 5.17 -0.80
C ARG A 175 -19.46 4.18 -1.74
N ASN A 176 -20.30 4.74 -2.60
CA ASN A 176 -20.86 4.02 -3.73
C ASN A 176 -19.79 3.83 -4.81
N PHE A 177 -19.91 2.77 -5.61
CA PHE A 177 -19.09 2.52 -6.79
C PHE A 177 -20.01 2.39 -8.00
N LEU A 178 -20.41 3.53 -8.58
CA LEU A 178 -21.38 3.57 -9.67
C LEU A 178 -20.69 3.64 -11.03
N THR A 179 -19.62 4.42 -11.12
CA THR A 179 -18.76 4.54 -12.31
C THR A 179 -17.30 4.71 -11.91
N LEU A 180 -16.36 4.36 -12.82
CA LEU A 180 -14.95 4.68 -12.62
C LEU A 180 -14.68 6.19 -12.60
N LYS A 181 -15.57 7.00 -13.17
CA LYS A 181 -15.44 8.47 -13.19
C LYS A 181 -15.59 9.12 -11.81
N ASP A 182 -16.19 8.41 -10.85
CA ASP A 182 -16.39 8.87 -9.48
C ASP A 182 -15.13 8.75 -8.63
N PHE A 183 -14.06 8.16 -9.18
CA PHE A 183 -12.82 7.84 -8.51
C PHE A 183 -11.61 8.48 -9.19
N THR A 184 -10.61 8.86 -8.40
CA THR A 184 -9.33 9.29 -8.95
C THR A 184 -8.51 8.08 -9.42
N PRO A 185 -7.51 8.27 -10.30
CA PRO A 185 -6.61 7.18 -10.69
C PRO A 185 -5.92 6.50 -9.50
N GLU A 186 -5.59 7.26 -8.48
CA GLU A 186 -4.96 6.76 -7.25
C GLU A 186 -5.94 5.89 -6.44
N GLU A 187 -7.23 6.27 -6.37
CA GLU A 187 -8.28 5.46 -5.73
C GLU A 187 -8.48 4.13 -6.46
N ILE A 188 -8.48 4.15 -7.78
CA ILE A 188 -8.60 2.93 -8.57
C ILE A 188 -7.36 2.04 -8.36
N THR A 189 -6.16 2.61 -8.41
CA THR A 189 -4.92 1.86 -8.15
C THR A 189 -4.94 1.23 -6.76
N TYR A 190 -5.38 1.98 -5.76
CA TYR A 190 -5.54 1.45 -4.40
C TYR A 190 -6.50 0.25 -4.34
N LEU A 191 -7.66 0.31 -5.03
CA LEU A 191 -8.62 -0.80 -5.06
C LEU A 191 -8.06 -2.03 -5.77
N ILE A 192 -7.26 -1.84 -6.83
CA ILE A 192 -6.58 -2.93 -7.53
C ILE A 192 -5.55 -3.59 -6.63
N ASP A 193 -4.71 -2.80 -5.95
CA ASP A 193 -3.68 -3.29 -5.03
C ASP A 193 -4.30 -4.02 -3.84
N LEU A 194 -5.38 -3.47 -3.26
CA LEU A 194 -6.13 -4.12 -2.19
C LEU A 194 -6.71 -5.46 -2.64
N SER A 195 -7.25 -5.51 -3.86
CA SER A 195 -7.79 -6.74 -4.43
C SER A 195 -6.70 -7.81 -4.63
N ALA A 196 -5.51 -7.40 -5.07
CA ALA A 196 -4.35 -8.27 -5.23
C ALA A 196 -3.88 -8.82 -3.87
N ASP A 197 -3.78 -7.96 -2.85
CA ASP A 197 -3.38 -8.34 -1.48
C ASP A 197 -4.36 -9.36 -0.86
N VAL A 198 -5.66 -9.07 -0.94
CA VAL A 198 -6.70 -9.98 -0.44
C VAL A 198 -6.66 -11.34 -1.16
N LYS A 199 -6.46 -11.32 -2.48
CA LYS A 199 -6.35 -12.54 -3.30
C LYS A 199 -5.11 -13.36 -2.93
N GLU A 200 -3.98 -12.73 -2.69
CA GLU A 200 -2.75 -13.38 -2.24
C GLU A 200 -2.91 -13.99 -0.85
N LYS A 201 -3.49 -13.24 0.09
CA LYS A 201 -3.81 -13.74 1.43
C LYS A 201 -4.67 -15.00 1.37
N LYS A 202 -5.77 -14.98 0.59
CA LYS A 202 -6.61 -16.14 0.38
C LYS A 202 -5.82 -17.33 -0.17
N LYS A 203 -4.98 -17.10 -1.18
CA LYS A 203 -4.14 -18.16 -1.80
C LYS A 203 -3.18 -18.81 -0.78
N ASN A 204 -2.68 -18.02 0.16
CA ASN A 204 -1.74 -18.45 1.20
C ASN A 204 -2.45 -18.95 2.48
N GLY A 205 -3.78 -19.11 2.46
CA GLY A 205 -4.55 -19.59 3.61
C GLY A 205 -4.65 -18.61 4.77
N VAL A 206 -4.32 -17.30 4.54
CA VAL A 206 -4.47 -16.27 5.54
C VAL A 206 -5.95 -15.81 5.55
N PRO A 207 -6.63 -15.82 6.71
CA PRO A 207 -8.02 -15.39 6.79
C PRO A 207 -8.20 -13.94 6.32
N VAL A 208 -9.27 -13.72 5.54
CA VAL A 208 -9.68 -12.38 5.05
C VAL A 208 -11.11 -12.03 5.46
N ASP A 209 -11.66 -12.75 6.43
CA ASP A 209 -13.04 -12.73 6.90
C ASP A 209 -13.35 -11.55 7.85
N HIS A 210 -12.91 -10.36 7.50
CA HIS A 210 -13.00 -9.15 8.34
C HIS A 210 -14.42 -8.57 8.47
N TYR A 211 -15.39 -9.07 7.67
CA TYR A 211 -16.75 -8.54 7.63
C TYR A 211 -17.81 -9.54 8.12
N LYS A 212 -17.48 -10.34 9.13
CA LYS A 212 -18.41 -11.30 9.76
C LYS A 212 -19.69 -10.61 10.23
N GLY A 213 -20.82 -11.20 9.90
CA GLY A 213 -22.13 -10.70 10.26
C GLY A 213 -22.69 -9.61 9.35
N LYS A 214 -21.94 -9.17 8.34
CA LYS A 214 -22.41 -8.29 7.28
C LYS A 214 -23.14 -9.05 6.19
N ASN A 215 -24.11 -8.42 5.53
CA ASN A 215 -24.90 -9.03 4.46
C ASN A 215 -24.99 -8.10 3.25
N VAL A 216 -24.93 -8.67 2.06
CA VAL A 216 -25.01 -7.95 0.78
C VAL A 216 -26.19 -8.45 -0.04
N ALA A 217 -27.01 -7.52 -0.54
CA ALA A 217 -28.03 -7.82 -1.54
C ALA A 217 -27.40 -7.80 -2.95
N LEU A 218 -27.67 -8.84 -3.73
CA LEU A 218 -27.22 -8.96 -5.13
C LEU A 218 -28.46 -8.90 -6.04
N ILE A 219 -28.70 -7.73 -6.63
CA ILE A 219 -29.87 -7.46 -7.48
C ILE A 219 -29.50 -7.65 -8.94
N PHE A 220 -30.15 -8.59 -9.61
CA PHE A 220 -29.88 -8.90 -11.02
C PHE A 220 -31.17 -8.80 -11.83
N GLU A 221 -31.30 -7.75 -12.62
CA GLU A 221 -32.32 -7.65 -13.67
C GLU A 221 -31.85 -8.29 -15.00
N LYS A 222 -30.51 -8.39 -15.17
CA LYS A 222 -29.85 -9.12 -16.24
C LYS A 222 -29.08 -10.29 -15.65
N ASP A 223 -29.36 -11.49 -16.11
CA ASP A 223 -28.64 -12.68 -15.69
C ASP A 223 -27.13 -12.61 -15.96
N SER A 224 -26.35 -13.08 -15.03
CA SER A 224 -24.91 -13.20 -15.18
C SER A 224 -24.33 -14.23 -14.24
N THR A 225 -23.74 -15.27 -14.77
CA THR A 225 -23.05 -16.30 -13.98
C THR A 225 -21.77 -15.74 -13.35
N ARG A 226 -20.92 -15.10 -14.12
CA ARG A 226 -19.59 -14.63 -13.67
C ARG A 226 -19.69 -13.53 -12.62
N THR A 227 -20.49 -12.49 -12.86
CA THR A 227 -20.64 -11.40 -11.91
C THR A 227 -21.24 -11.89 -10.59
N ARG A 228 -22.31 -12.70 -10.67
CA ARG A 228 -22.94 -13.29 -9.50
C ARG A 228 -21.95 -14.11 -8.68
N CYS A 229 -21.27 -15.09 -9.30
CA CYS A 229 -20.30 -15.93 -8.59
C CYS A 229 -19.14 -15.09 -8.01
N ALA A 230 -18.68 -14.06 -8.72
CA ALA A 230 -17.60 -13.20 -8.21
C ALA A 230 -18.02 -12.48 -6.92
N PHE A 231 -19.19 -11.86 -6.89
CA PHE A 231 -19.69 -11.18 -5.69
C PHE A 231 -20.00 -12.17 -4.56
N GLU A 232 -20.67 -13.29 -4.85
CA GLU A 232 -20.97 -14.30 -3.83
C GLU A 232 -19.72 -14.86 -3.19
N VAL A 233 -18.74 -15.29 -4.01
CA VAL A 233 -17.47 -15.86 -3.50
C VAL A 233 -16.66 -14.81 -2.73
N ALA A 234 -16.55 -13.58 -3.24
CA ALA A 234 -15.83 -12.53 -2.55
C ALA A 234 -16.47 -12.17 -1.20
N ALA A 235 -17.79 -12.08 -1.14
CA ALA A 235 -18.51 -11.84 0.10
C ALA A 235 -18.29 -12.98 1.11
N HIS A 236 -18.41 -14.22 0.68
CA HIS A 236 -18.14 -15.39 1.53
C HIS A 236 -16.71 -15.42 2.07
N ASP A 237 -15.71 -15.17 1.23
CA ASP A 237 -14.30 -15.13 1.65
C ASP A 237 -14.06 -14.04 2.70
N MET A 238 -14.75 -12.92 2.59
CA MET A 238 -14.69 -11.82 3.55
C MET A 238 -15.58 -12.00 4.79
N GLY A 239 -16.28 -13.12 4.90
CA GLY A 239 -17.15 -13.47 6.05
C GLY A 239 -18.56 -12.88 5.98
N MET A 240 -18.97 -12.39 4.80
CA MET A 240 -20.31 -11.82 4.60
C MET A 240 -21.32 -12.86 4.12
N GLY A 241 -22.60 -12.63 4.44
CA GLY A 241 -23.72 -13.30 3.80
C GLY A 241 -24.14 -12.60 2.51
N THR A 242 -24.81 -13.35 1.61
CA THR A 242 -25.38 -12.79 0.37
C THR A 242 -26.82 -13.21 0.19
N THR A 243 -27.63 -12.34 -0.39
CA THR A 243 -28.99 -12.64 -0.82
C THR A 243 -29.14 -12.26 -2.29
N TYR A 244 -29.41 -13.24 -3.12
CA TYR A 244 -29.63 -13.06 -4.55
C TYR A 244 -31.09 -12.71 -4.84
N LEU A 245 -31.30 -11.60 -5.54
CA LEU A 245 -32.59 -11.10 -6.01
C LEU A 245 -32.56 -11.09 -7.55
N GLY A 246 -33.04 -12.18 -8.14
CA GLY A 246 -33.07 -12.35 -9.60
C GLY A 246 -34.26 -11.69 -10.27
N PRO A 247 -34.35 -11.75 -11.62
CA PRO A 247 -35.37 -11.04 -12.41
C PRO A 247 -36.80 -11.48 -12.11
N THR A 248 -36.98 -12.73 -11.64
CA THR A 248 -38.29 -13.33 -11.35
C THR A 248 -38.68 -13.27 -9.89
N GLY A 249 -37.76 -13.02 -8.99
CA GLY A 249 -37.96 -13.03 -7.54
C GLY A 249 -38.15 -11.67 -6.89
N SER A 250 -38.04 -10.57 -7.67
CA SER A 250 -38.12 -9.19 -7.18
C SER A 250 -39.39 -8.48 -7.65
N GLN A 251 -39.93 -7.62 -6.81
CA GLN A 251 -41.03 -6.70 -7.14
C GLN A 251 -40.56 -5.30 -7.53
N MET A 252 -39.24 -5.08 -7.50
CA MET A 252 -38.60 -3.82 -7.81
C MET A 252 -38.97 -3.35 -9.22
N GLY A 253 -39.38 -2.08 -9.35
CA GLY A 253 -39.78 -1.50 -10.64
C GLY A 253 -41.08 -2.04 -11.21
N LYS A 254 -41.82 -2.92 -10.46
CA LYS A 254 -43.11 -3.49 -10.86
C LYS A 254 -44.25 -2.99 -9.97
N LYS A 255 -44.29 -3.46 -8.72
CA LYS A 255 -45.24 -3.05 -7.71
C LYS A 255 -44.67 -2.09 -6.69
N GLU A 256 -43.35 -2.08 -6.56
CA GLU A 256 -42.60 -1.21 -5.65
C GLU A 256 -41.77 -0.22 -6.45
N SER A 257 -41.67 1.00 -5.99
CA SER A 257 -40.74 1.98 -6.56
C SER A 257 -39.28 1.60 -6.25
N ILE A 258 -38.36 2.06 -7.07
CA ILE A 258 -36.89 1.86 -6.82
C ILE A 258 -36.52 2.50 -5.48
N GLU A 259 -37.08 3.68 -5.18
CA GLU A 259 -36.84 4.42 -3.95
C GLU A 259 -37.27 3.64 -2.71
N ASP A 260 -38.46 3.04 -2.72
CA ASP A 260 -38.97 2.26 -1.58
C ASP A 260 -38.19 0.98 -1.40
N THR A 261 -37.88 0.27 -2.49
CA THR A 261 -37.03 -0.91 -2.48
C THR A 261 -35.64 -0.57 -1.91
N ALA A 262 -35.03 0.53 -2.32
CA ALA A 262 -33.74 0.98 -1.83
C ALA A 262 -33.75 1.20 -0.30
N ARG A 263 -34.78 1.92 0.21
CA ARG A 263 -34.94 2.18 1.65
C ARG A 263 -35.12 0.90 2.46
N VAL A 264 -35.88 -0.04 1.95
CA VAL A 264 -36.10 -1.34 2.62
C VAL A 264 -34.81 -2.16 2.64
N LEU A 265 -34.17 -2.32 1.50
CA LEU A 265 -32.93 -3.10 1.40
C LEU A 265 -31.80 -2.46 2.21
N GLY A 266 -31.68 -1.15 2.22
CA GLY A 266 -30.66 -0.45 3.00
C GLY A 266 -30.84 -0.57 4.53
N ARG A 267 -32.00 -1.02 5.01
CA ARG A 267 -32.23 -1.36 6.42
C ARG A 267 -31.94 -2.83 6.75
N MET A 268 -31.92 -3.69 5.74
CA MET A 268 -31.71 -5.13 5.91
C MET A 268 -30.26 -5.53 5.60
N PHE A 269 -29.61 -4.82 4.69
CA PHE A 269 -28.31 -5.16 4.15
C PHE A 269 -27.26 -4.07 4.45
N ASP A 270 -26.00 -4.45 4.47
CA ASP A 270 -24.85 -3.56 4.68
C ASP A 270 -24.26 -3.04 3.35
N GLY A 271 -24.74 -3.55 2.23
CA GLY A 271 -24.37 -3.12 0.89
C GLY A 271 -25.27 -3.75 -0.17
N ILE A 272 -25.32 -3.14 -1.33
CA ILE A 272 -26.17 -3.57 -2.46
C ILE A 272 -25.31 -3.60 -3.73
N GLU A 273 -25.31 -4.72 -4.44
CA GLU A 273 -24.84 -4.81 -5.82
C GLU A 273 -26.06 -4.77 -6.76
N TYR A 274 -25.95 -4.02 -7.84
CA TYR A 274 -26.97 -3.96 -8.87
C TYR A 274 -26.37 -4.26 -10.26
N ARG A 275 -27.02 -5.17 -10.95
CA ARG A 275 -26.75 -5.46 -12.36
C ARG A 275 -28.07 -5.43 -13.13
N GLY A 276 -28.20 -4.46 -14.04
CA GLY A 276 -29.47 -4.26 -14.72
C GLY A 276 -29.39 -3.43 -16.00
N PHE A 277 -30.37 -2.59 -16.21
CA PHE A 277 -30.57 -1.84 -17.44
C PHE A 277 -30.14 -0.37 -17.28
N GLY A 278 -30.97 0.48 -16.69
CA GLY A 278 -30.73 1.91 -16.64
C GLY A 278 -29.72 2.32 -15.57
N GLN A 279 -28.88 3.28 -15.89
CA GLN A 279 -27.95 3.85 -14.91
C GLN A 279 -28.71 4.60 -13.80
N GLU A 280 -29.82 5.24 -14.14
CA GLU A 280 -30.71 5.92 -13.20
C GLU A 280 -31.19 5.01 -12.07
N ILE A 281 -31.36 3.72 -12.34
CA ILE A 281 -31.81 2.75 -11.33
C ILE A 281 -30.75 2.55 -10.24
N VAL A 282 -29.49 2.37 -10.64
CA VAL A 282 -28.41 2.20 -9.66
C VAL A 282 -28.09 3.50 -8.92
N GLU A 283 -28.28 4.64 -9.56
CA GLU A 283 -28.15 5.97 -8.93
C GLU A 283 -29.24 6.22 -7.90
N ASP A 284 -30.49 5.87 -8.19
CA ASP A 284 -31.60 5.94 -7.23
C ASP A 284 -31.40 4.97 -6.06
N LEU A 285 -30.94 3.74 -6.32
CA LEU A 285 -30.56 2.81 -5.25
C LEU A 285 -29.50 3.44 -4.35
N ALA A 286 -28.45 4.02 -4.92
CA ALA A 286 -27.36 4.67 -4.16
C ALA A 286 -27.85 5.88 -3.36
N LYS A 287 -28.79 6.64 -3.90
CA LYS A 287 -29.35 7.84 -3.27
C LYS A 287 -30.21 7.51 -2.04
N TYR A 288 -30.97 6.44 -2.10
CA TYR A 288 -31.98 6.16 -1.09
C TYR A 288 -31.68 5.00 -0.14
N ALA A 289 -30.74 4.13 -0.46
CA ALA A 289 -30.43 2.96 0.37
C ALA A 289 -29.76 3.32 1.71
N GLY A 290 -28.92 4.34 1.75
CA GLY A 290 -28.13 4.70 2.95
C GLY A 290 -27.00 3.71 3.27
N VAL A 291 -26.71 2.78 2.38
CA VAL A 291 -25.61 1.82 2.41
C VAL A 291 -24.86 1.87 1.07
N PRO A 292 -23.59 1.43 1.00
CA PRO A 292 -22.86 1.40 -0.26
C PRO A 292 -23.58 0.62 -1.35
N VAL A 293 -23.59 1.18 -2.55
CA VAL A 293 -24.15 0.56 -3.76
C VAL A 293 -23.04 0.41 -4.80
N TRP A 294 -22.96 -0.78 -5.39
CA TRP A 294 -21.96 -1.11 -6.42
C TRP A 294 -22.65 -1.47 -7.73
N ASN A 295 -22.18 -0.86 -8.81
CA ASN A 295 -22.65 -1.13 -10.16
C ASN A 295 -21.96 -2.36 -10.75
N GLY A 296 -22.67 -3.48 -10.86
CA GLY A 296 -22.19 -4.70 -11.50
C GLY A 296 -22.24 -4.63 -13.02
N LEU A 297 -23.14 -3.87 -13.61
CA LEU A 297 -23.28 -3.46 -15.01
C LEU A 297 -24.61 -2.75 -15.23
N THR A 298 -24.57 -1.63 -15.94
CA THR A 298 -25.74 -0.99 -16.55
C THR A 298 -25.57 -0.91 -18.08
N ASN A 299 -26.48 -0.21 -18.75
CA ASN A 299 -26.33 0.02 -20.20
C ASN A 299 -25.22 1.02 -20.51
N GLU A 300 -24.95 1.95 -19.61
CA GLU A 300 -24.00 3.05 -19.80
C GLU A 300 -22.60 2.73 -19.22
N TYR A 301 -22.57 2.03 -18.09
CA TYR A 301 -21.30 1.80 -17.35
C TYR A 301 -21.15 0.36 -16.85
N HIS A 302 -19.89 -0.01 -16.76
CA HIS A 302 -19.46 -1.34 -16.30
C HIS A 302 -18.50 -1.22 -15.13
#